data_cb66ddc2e7dbc5489534bdbdf89b2427
#
_entry.id   cb66ddc2e7dbc5489534bdbdf89b2427
#
_cell.length_a   1.000
_cell.length_b   1.000
_cell.length_c   1.000
_cell.angle_alpha   90.00
_cell.angle_beta   90.00
_cell.angle_gamma   90.00
#
_symmetry.space_group_name_H-M   'P 1'
#
loop_
_entity.id
_entity.type
_entity.pdbx_description
1 polymer ?
#
loop_
_entity_poly.entity_id
_entity_poly.type
_entity_poly.pdbx_seq_one_letter_code
_entity_poly.pdbx_strand_id
1 'polypeptide(L)'
;MMMNSELAGFTIPRLGMGTMALAIEGRPDRDTAIRTIHAGLDTGVRYLDTAWSYYLPSEPGTGTAKDLGYGEKMVRDALASWDGPRDEVLIATKTGYRRTMEVPAFVAPVSDSPESDTQGRDSEGCSRRPGGERQHLQAAGSQYGWMADSRPETMIRDAKESALHLGVDT
;
A
#
# COMPACT_ATOMS: atom_id res chain seq x y z
N MET A 1 -10.36 23.74 18.78
CA MET A 1 -11.02 23.91 17.48
C MET A 1 -10.13 23.26 16.41
N MET A 2 -10.55 22.15 15.81
CA MET A 2 -9.75 21.55 14.74
C MET A 2 -9.78 22.48 13.53
N MET A 3 -8.60 22.74 12.95
CA MET A 3 -8.50 23.53 11.72
C MET A 3 -8.87 22.63 10.56
N ASN A 4 -9.81 23.03 9.73
CA ASN A 4 -10.24 22.31 8.54
C ASN A 4 -9.48 22.79 7.29
N SER A 5 -9.46 21.96 6.26
CA SER A 5 -8.93 22.24 4.93
C SER A 5 -9.91 21.75 3.87
N GLU A 6 -9.88 22.39 2.70
CA GLU A 6 -10.66 21.96 1.54
C GLU A 6 -9.81 21.02 0.68
N LEU A 7 -10.37 19.85 0.35
CA LEU A 7 -9.74 18.87 -0.54
C LEU A 7 -10.82 18.19 -1.39
N ALA A 8 -10.70 18.28 -2.71
CA ALA A 8 -11.61 17.66 -3.68
C ALA A 8 -13.10 17.96 -3.41
N GLY A 9 -13.42 19.16 -2.93
CA GLY A 9 -14.79 19.57 -2.57
C GLY A 9 -15.27 19.14 -1.19
N PHE A 10 -14.42 18.47 -0.42
CA PHE A 10 -14.69 18.07 0.95
C PHE A 10 -14.03 19.03 1.94
N THR A 11 -14.75 19.40 2.98
CA THR A 11 -14.18 20.08 4.15
C THR A 11 -13.69 19.03 5.14
N ILE A 12 -12.39 18.82 5.20
CA ILE A 12 -11.78 17.78 6.02
C ILE A 12 -10.91 18.37 7.15
N PRO A 13 -10.80 17.68 8.31
CA PRO A 13 -9.80 18.01 9.31
C PRO A 13 -8.39 17.89 8.74
N ARG A 14 -7.42 18.62 9.29
CA ARG A 14 -6.03 18.57 8.85
C ARG A 14 -5.32 17.23 9.11
N LEU A 15 -5.93 16.37 9.92
CA LEU A 15 -5.42 15.03 10.20
C LEU A 15 -6.29 14.01 9.49
N GLY A 16 -5.66 13.16 8.70
CA GLY A 16 -6.23 11.95 8.12
C GLY A 16 -5.70 10.70 8.81
N MET A 17 -6.30 9.57 8.51
CA MET A 17 -5.90 8.26 9.01
C MET A 17 -5.36 7.40 7.88
N GLY A 18 -4.08 6.97 7.99
CA GLY A 18 -3.51 5.94 7.12
C GLY A 18 -3.90 4.55 7.60
N THR A 19 -4.27 3.67 6.67
CA THR A 19 -4.75 2.32 6.98
C THR A 19 -3.73 1.22 6.70
N MET A 20 -2.50 1.57 6.32
CA MET A 20 -1.46 0.61 5.94
C MET A 20 -1.19 -0.42 7.06
N ALA A 21 -0.99 0.04 8.29
CA ALA A 21 -0.70 -0.82 9.44
C ALA A 21 -1.84 -1.79 9.79
N LEU A 22 -3.05 -1.55 9.28
CA LEU A 22 -4.22 -2.41 9.48
C LEU A 22 -4.34 -3.49 8.39
N ALA A 23 -3.45 -3.50 7.38
CA ALA A 23 -3.62 -4.33 6.19
C ALA A 23 -2.37 -5.13 5.79
N ILE A 24 -1.20 -4.79 6.30
CA ILE A 24 0.08 -5.44 5.96
C ILE A 24 0.68 -6.17 7.16
N GLU A 25 1.98 -6.44 7.16
CA GLU A 25 2.68 -7.19 8.22
C GLU A 25 2.40 -6.61 9.61
N GLY A 26 2.10 -7.47 10.55
CA GLY A 26 1.71 -7.06 11.90
C GLY A 26 0.29 -6.54 12.03
N ARG A 27 -0.52 -6.62 10.95
CA ARG A 27 -1.94 -6.21 10.99
C ARG A 27 -2.70 -6.95 12.09
N PRO A 28 -3.63 -6.27 12.76
CA PRO A 28 -4.55 -6.92 13.69
C PRO A 28 -5.55 -7.81 12.95
N ASP A 29 -6.37 -8.54 13.68
CA ASP A 29 -7.55 -9.18 13.11
C ASP A 29 -8.49 -8.14 12.47
N ARG A 30 -9.35 -8.60 11.54
CA ARG A 30 -10.21 -7.72 10.76
C ARG A 30 -11.18 -6.90 11.62
N ASP A 31 -11.74 -7.50 12.66
CA ASP A 31 -12.71 -6.81 13.52
C ASP A 31 -12.03 -5.71 14.33
N THR A 32 -10.83 -5.96 14.81
CA THR A 32 -10.00 -4.95 15.49
C THR A 32 -9.61 -3.82 14.53
N ALA A 33 -9.27 -4.13 13.28
CA ALA A 33 -8.98 -3.13 12.26
C ALA A 33 -10.20 -2.24 11.98
N ILE A 34 -11.38 -2.83 11.81
CA ILE A 34 -12.65 -2.11 11.60
C ILE A 34 -12.96 -1.19 12.80
N ARG A 35 -12.89 -1.72 14.03
CA ARG A 35 -13.10 -0.91 15.25
C ARG A 35 -12.10 0.25 15.35
N THR A 36 -10.86 0.05 14.90
CA THR A 36 -9.85 1.11 14.89
C THR A 36 -10.23 2.24 13.92
N ILE A 37 -10.74 1.90 12.73
CA ILE A 37 -11.26 2.89 11.77
C ILE A 37 -12.47 3.62 12.37
N HIS A 38 -13.43 2.91 12.97
CA HIS A 38 -14.59 3.51 13.62
C HIS A 38 -14.17 4.50 14.72
N ALA A 39 -13.24 4.11 15.60
CA ALA A 39 -12.74 5.00 16.64
C ALA A 39 -12.10 6.27 16.06
N GLY A 40 -11.37 6.16 14.94
CA GLY A 40 -10.87 7.33 14.22
C GLY A 40 -11.98 8.24 13.70
N LEU A 41 -12.98 7.66 13.04
CA LEU A 41 -14.13 8.39 12.50
C LEU A 41 -14.95 9.07 13.62
N ASP A 42 -15.16 8.39 14.75
CA ASP A 42 -15.88 8.92 15.92
C ASP A 42 -15.14 10.08 16.58
N THR A 43 -13.81 10.14 16.46
CA THR A 43 -13.02 11.31 16.92
C THR A 43 -12.97 12.45 15.90
N GLY A 44 -13.64 12.31 14.77
CA GLY A 44 -13.75 13.37 13.75
C GLY A 44 -12.80 13.24 12.56
N VAL A 45 -12.10 12.12 12.40
CA VAL A 45 -11.37 11.84 11.13
C VAL A 45 -12.39 11.77 9.99
N ARG A 46 -12.08 12.45 8.87
CA ARG A 46 -12.91 12.48 7.65
C ARG A 46 -12.09 12.22 6.38
N TYR A 47 -10.82 11.84 6.54
CA TYR A 47 -9.94 11.48 5.44
C TYR A 47 -9.24 10.16 5.75
N LEU A 48 -9.48 9.14 4.92
CA LEU A 48 -8.86 7.82 5.03
C LEU A 48 -7.91 7.61 3.84
N ASP A 49 -6.68 7.20 4.13
CA ASP A 49 -5.66 6.89 3.13
C ASP A 49 -5.40 5.39 3.10
N THR A 50 -5.67 4.76 1.96
CA THR A 50 -5.44 3.34 1.70
C THR A 50 -4.62 3.14 0.43
N ALA A 51 -4.44 1.91 -0.03
CA ALA A 51 -3.82 1.60 -1.32
C ALA A 51 -4.28 0.25 -1.85
N TRP A 52 -4.29 0.11 -3.18
CA TRP A 52 -4.51 -1.16 -3.86
C TRP A 52 -3.56 -2.25 -3.35
N SER A 53 -2.31 -1.88 -3.08
CA SER A 53 -1.24 -2.78 -2.64
C SER A 53 -1.23 -3.08 -1.13
N TYR A 54 -2.20 -2.61 -0.34
CA TYR A 54 -2.26 -2.92 1.09
C TYR A 54 -2.91 -4.28 1.33
N TYR A 55 -2.14 -5.34 1.10
CA TYR A 55 -2.52 -6.74 1.35
C TYR A 55 -1.26 -7.57 1.64
N LEU A 56 -1.45 -8.80 2.10
CA LEU A 56 -0.39 -9.80 2.24
C LEU A 56 -0.65 -10.93 1.26
N PRO A 57 0.29 -11.25 0.36
CA PRO A 57 0.21 -12.44 -0.46
C PRO A 57 0.09 -13.70 0.39
N SER A 58 -0.87 -14.56 0.06
CA SER A 58 -1.03 -15.89 0.72
C SER A 58 -0.22 -16.97 0.02
N GLU A 59 0.30 -16.69 -1.17
CA GLU A 59 1.12 -17.59 -1.99
C GLU A 59 2.33 -16.84 -2.57
N PRO A 60 3.40 -17.56 -2.97
CA PRO A 60 4.58 -16.98 -3.62
C PRO A 60 4.24 -16.08 -4.81
N GLY A 61 5.05 -15.07 -5.03
CA GLY A 61 4.81 -14.04 -6.03
C GLY A 61 3.91 -12.94 -5.49
N THR A 62 2.92 -12.53 -6.25
CA THR A 62 2.00 -11.43 -5.88
C THR A 62 0.75 -11.90 -5.13
N GLY A 63 0.69 -13.16 -4.75
CA GLY A 63 -0.46 -13.77 -4.09
C GLY A 63 -1.61 -14.10 -5.03
N THR A 64 -2.79 -14.30 -4.48
CA THR A 64 -4.00 -14.71 -5.18
C THR A 64 -4.99 -13.57 -5.32
N ALA A 65 -6.01 -13.74 -6.19
CA ALA A 65 -7.09 -12.77 -6.34
C ALA A 65 -7.87 -12.50 -5.02
N LYS A 66 -7.83 -13.43 -4.06
CA LYS A 66 -8.47 -13.25 -2.74
C LYS A 66 -7.72 -12.27 -1.86
N ASP A 67 -6.40 -12.16 -2.04
CA ASP A 67 -5.54 -11.26 -1.26
C ASP A 67 -5.71 -9.81 -1.69
N LEU A 68 -5.94 -9.60 -3.00
CA LEU A 68 -6.01 -8.27 -3.61
C LEU A 68 -7.12 -7.42 -3.00
N GLY A 69 -6.83 -6.15 -2.77
CA GLY A 69 -7.78 -5.18 -2.24
C GLY A 69 -8.17 -5.41 -0.78
N TYR A 70 -7.41 -6.20 -0.01
CA TYR A 70 -7.73 -6.46 1.40
C TYR A 70 -7.94 -5.16 2.20
N GLY A 71 -6.99 -4.20 2.11
CA GLY A 71 -7.09 -2.92 2.80
C GLY A 71 -8.26 -2.08 2.34
N GLU A 72 -8.50 -2.03 1.04
CA GLU A 72 -9.63 -1.27 0.46
C GLU A 72 -10.99 -1.88 0.84
N LYS A 73 -11.12 -3.20 0.75
CA LYS A 73 -12.33 -3.93 1.19
C LYS A 73 -12.58 -3.75 2.69
N MET A 74 -11.53 -3.71 3.49
CA MET A 74 -11.63 -3.43 4.93
C MET A 74 -12.14 -2.01 5.20
N VAL A 75 -11.63 -1.00 4.49
CA VAL A 75 -12.12 0.38 4.58
C VAL A 75 -13.59 0.47 4.16
N ARG A 76 -13.96 -0.16 3.04
CA ARG A 76 -15.35 -0.24 2.59
C ARG A 76 -16.26 -0.83 3.68
N ASP A 77 -15.88 -1.96 4.24
CA ASP A 77 -16.71 -2.66 5.23
C ASP A 77 -16.77 -1.88 6.56
N ALA A 78 -15.68 -1.20 6.94
CA ALA A 78 -15.72 -0.29 8.08
C ALA A 78 -16.69 0.86 7.86
N LEU A 79 -16.68 1.49 6.69
CA LEU A 79 -17.60 2.58 6.37
C LEU A 79 -19.04 2.12 6.21
N ALA A 80 -19.28 0.91 5.71
CA ALA A 80 -20.60 0.33 5.58
C ALA A 80 -21.25 -0.02 6.93
N SER A 81 -20.43 -0.27 7.97
CA SER A 81 -20.88 -0.61 9.32
C SER A 81 -20.76 0.54 10.32
N TRP A 82 -20.32 1.71 9.87
CA TRP A 82 -20.26 2.91 10.69
C TRP A 82 -21.57 3.70 10.61
N ASP A 83 -22.10 4.12 11.77
CA ASP A 83 -23.40 4.83 11.87
C ASP A 83 -23.32 6.33 11.49
N GLY A 84 -22.13 6.84 11.19
CA GLY A 84 -21.92 8.25 10.87
C GLY A 84 -22.15 8.60 9.38
N PRO A 85 -22.02 9.88 9.02
CA PRO A 85 -22.30 10.38 7.67
C PRO A 85 -21.20 9.96 6.67
N ARG A 86 -21.47 8.94 5.87
CA ARG A 86 -20.53 8.40 4.87
C ARG A 86 -20.09 9.44 3.84
N ASP A 87 -20.96 10.33 3.45
CA ASP A 87 -20.75 11.39 2.46
C ASP A 87 -19.79 12.50 2.93
N GLU A 88 -19.50 12.57 4.24
CA GLU A 88 -18.45 13.44 4.77
C GLU A 88 -17.03 12.83 4.70
N VAL A 89 -16.91 11.53 4.41
CA VAL A 89 -15.63 10.83 4.45
C VAL A 89 -15.02 10.71 3.06
N LEU A 90 -13.88 11.36 2.87
CA LEU A 90 -13.05 11.25 1.69
C LEU A 90 -12.09 10.06 1.82
N ILE A 91 -11.99 9.25 0.78
CA ILE A 91 -11.03 8.13 0.68
C ILE A 91 -10.01 8.47 -0.40
N ALA A 92 -8.73 8.33 -0.08
CA ALA A 92 -7.66 8.29 -1.05
C ALA A 92 -7.11 6.87 -1.17
N THR A 93 -6.86 6.42 -2.40
CA THR A 93 -6.14 5.19 -2.67
C THR A 93 -4.99 5.42 -3.65
N LYS A 94 -4.09 4.44 -3.78
CA LYS A 94 -2.87 4.52 -4.55
C LYS A 94 -2.67 3.26 -5.37
N THR A 95 -2.10 3.40 -6.56
CA THR A 95 -1.65 2.31 -7.42
C THR A 95 -0.13 2.40 -7.68
N GLY A 96 0.41 1.54 -8.52
CA GLY A 96 1.81 1.58 -8.94
C GLY A 96 2.75 0.68 -8.14
N TYR A 97 2.26 -0.02 -7.12
CA TYR A 97 3.00 -1.02 -6.37
C TYR A 97 2.21 -2.31 -6.21
N ARG A 98 2.95 -3.43 -6.09
CA ARG A 98 2.43 -4.76 -5.75
C ARG A 98 3.17 -5.30 -4.54
N ARG A 99 2.47 -6.09 -3.75
CA ARG A 99 3.13 -6.92 -2.73
C ARG A 99 3.68 -8.17 -3.38
N THR A 100 4.80 -8.61 -2.87
CA THR A 100 5.40 -9.88 -3.26
C THR A 100 5.69 -10.72 -2.02
N MET A 101 5.60 -12.04 -2.16
CA MET A 101 6.12 -12.99 -1.19
C MET A 101 7.17 -13.84 -1.89
N GLU A 102 8.41 -13.78 -1.41
CA GLU A 102 9.48 -14.63 -1.91
C GLU A 102 9.47 -15.95 -1.15
N VAL A 103 9.60 -17.06 -1.87
CA VAL A 103 10.02 -18.31 -1.26
C VAL A 103 11.45 -18.07 -0.80
N PRO A 104 11.83 -18.32 0.46
CA PRO A 104 13.21 -18.23 0.88
C PRO A 104 14.05 -19.07 -0.09
N ALA A 105 14.84 -18.43 -0.93
CA ALA A 105 15.86 -19.16 -1.67
C ALA A 105 16.70 -19.85 -0.62
N PHE A 106 16.88 -21.17 -0.75
CA PHE A 106 17.84 -21.91 0.05
C PHE A 106 19.15 -21.13 -0.03
N VAL A 107 19.54 -20.55 1.10
CA VAL A 107 20.79 -19.77 1.18
C VAL A 107 21.91 -20.76 0.93
N ALA A 108 22.39 -20.80 -0.30
CA ALA A 108 23.65 -21.45 -0.58
C ALA A 108 24.71 -20.74 0.27
N PRO A 109 25.60 -21.47 0.93
CA PRO A 109 26.62 -20.88 1.78
C PRO A 109 27.42 -19.87 0.92
N VAL A 110 27.53 -18.66 1.41
CA VAL A 110 28.34 -17.60 0.81
C VAL A 110 29.76 -18.15 0.74
N SER A 111 30.26 -18.40 -0.46
CA SER A 111 31.67 -18.67 -0.66
C SER A 111 32.41 -17.35 -0.45
N ASP A 112 33.20 -17.28 0.62
CA ASP A 112 34.15 -16.20 0.85
C ASP A 112 35.10 -16.12 -0.35
N SER A 113 34.93 -15.12 -1.18
CA SER A 113 35.93 -14.70 -2.16
C SER A 113 36.42 -13.33 -1.77
N PRO A 114 37.76 -13.13 -1.69
CA PRO A 114 38.32 -11.89 -1.14
C PRO A 114 38.14 -10.71 -2.09
N GLU A 115 37.99 -9.56 -1.43
CA GLU A 115 37.92 -8.23 -2.00
C GLU A 115 38.97 -7.94 -3.06
N SER A 116 38.58 -7.28 -4.13
CA SER A 116 39.49 -6.48 -4.95
C SER A 116 39.01 -5.02 -4.92
N ASP A 117 39.80 -4.23 -4.19
CA ASP A 117 39.82 -2.77 -4.25
C ASP A 117 40.03 -2.28 -5.68
N THR A 118 39.19 -1.33 -6.11
CA THR A 118 39.68 -0.26 -6.99
C THR A 118 38.79 0.98 -6.89
N GLN A 119 39.44 2.04 -6.45
CA GLN A 119 39.00 3.42 -6.49
C GLN A 119 38.73 3.93 -7.90
N GLY A 120 37.73 4.76 -8.07
CA GLY A 120 37.51 5.55 -9.29
C GLY A 120 36.33 6.52 -9.09
N ARG A 121 36.61 7.72 -8.58
CA ARG A 121 35.74 8.88 -8.73
C ARG A 121 35.83 9.35 -10.16
N ASP A 122 34.70 9.56 -10.81
CA ASP A 122 34.53 10.67 -11.76
C ASP A 122 33.05 11.09 -11.82
N SER A 123 32.91 12.39 -11.74
CA SER A 123 31.68 13.18 -11.89
C SER A 123 31.29 13.23 -13.36
N GLU A 124 29.99 13.23 -13.60
CA GLU A 124 29.21 13.75 -14.73
C GLU A 124 28.29 12.72 -15.40
N GLY A 125 27.04 13.15 -15.60
CA GLY A 125 26.15 12.54 -16.57
C GLY A 125 24.96 11.76 -16.01
N CYS A 126 23.85 12.44 -15.86
CA CYS A 126 22.53 11.81 -15.75
C CYS A 126 22.24 11.00 -17.02
N SER A 127 22.65 9.75 -17.07
CA SER A 127 22.30 8.85 -18.16
C SER A 127 21.03 8.09 -17.81
N ARG A 128 20.00 8.28 -18.65
CA ARG A 128 18.80 7.45 -18.68
C ARG A 128 19.19 5.98 -18.79
N ARG A 129 18.91 5.18 -17.78
CA ARG A 129 19.11 3.72 -17.83
C ARG A 129 18.01 3.12 -18.71
N PRO A 130 18.34 2.38 -19.77
CA PRO A 130 17.38 1.55 -20.50
C PRO A 130 17.15 0.25 -19.73
N GLY A 131 15.90 -0.14 -19.55
CA GLY A 131 15.50 -1.42 -18.97
C GLY A 131 15.48 -1.38 -17.45
N GLY A 132 14.34 -0.89 -16.86
CA GLY A 132 14.20 -0.85 -15.43
C GLY A 132 14.21 -2.23 -14.80
N GLU A 133 15.29 -2.60 -14.12
CA GLU A 133 15.27 -3.62 -13.09
C GLU A 133 14.19 -3.23 -12.08
N ARG A 134 13.25 -4.13 -11.87
CA ARG A 134 12.21 -3.96 -10.85
C ARG A 134 12.90 -3.88 -9.50
N GLN A 135 12.90 -2.71 -8.88
CA GLN A 135 13.45 -2.55 -7.55
C GLN A 135 12.54 -3.25 -6.55
N HIS A 136 13.01 -4.35 -5.99
CA HIS A 136 12.39 -5.00 -4.84
C HIS A 136 12.85 -4.29 -3.57
N LEU A 137 11.91 -3.66 -2.89
CA LEU A 137 12.15 -3.10 -1.56
C LEU A 137 11.65 -4.12 -0.53
N GLN A 138 12.57 -4.76 0.16
CA GLN A 138 12.27 -5.73 1.21
C GLN A 138 12.85 -5.25 2.54
N ALA A 139 12.03 -5.29 3.60
CA ALA A 139 12.54 -5.07 4.95
C ALA A 139 13.40 -6.28 5.37
N ALA A 140 14.52 -6.02 6.03
CA ALA A 140 15.41 -7.09 6.49
C ALA A 140 14.64 -8.10 7.36
N GLY A 141 14.67 -9.39 6.96
CA GLY A 141 13.98 -10.48 7.65
C GLY A 141 12.49 -10.67 7.33
N SER A 142 11.90 -9.85 6.46
CA SER A 142 10.53 -10.07 5.98
C SER A 142 10.52 -10.97 4.75
N GLN A 143 9.58 -11.92 4.73
CA GLN A 143 9.28 -12.71 3.52
C GLN A 143 8.49 -11.91 2.48
N TYR A 144 8.02 -10.71 2.82
CA TYR A 144 7.22 -9.86 1.96
C TYR A 144 8.04 -8.70 1.43
N GLY A 145 7.84 -8.38 0.16
CA GLY A 145 8.48 -7.27 -0.53
C GLY A 145 7.47 -6.37 -1.24
N TRP A 146 8.02 -5.32 -1.85
CA TRP A 146 7.29 -4.39 -2.71
C TRP A 146 7.92 -4.38 -4.09
N MET A 147 7.10 -4.47 -5.11
CA MET A 147 7.52 -4.37 -6.51
C MET A 147 6.81 -3.19 -7.16
N ALA A 148 7.58 -2.27 -7.73
CA ALA A 148 7.02 -1.17 -8.51
C ALA A 148 6.48 -1.69 -9.85
N ASP A 149 5.27 -1.25 -10.21
CA ASP A 149 4.68 -1.50 -11.52
C ASP A 149 3.81 -0.30 -11.93
N SER A 150 4.45 0.71 -12.48
CA SER A 150 3.82 1.96 -12.89
C SER A 150 3.52 2.00 -14.40
N ARG A 151 3.40 0.84 -15.06
CA ARG A 151 2.97 0.79 -16.47
C ARG A 151 1.54 1.30 -16.60
N PRO A 152 1.23 2.08 -17.63
CA PRO A 152 -0.10 2.69 -17.79
C PRO A 152 -1.26 1.68 -17.71
N GLU A 153 -1.14 0.54 -18.36
CA GLU A 153 -2.15 -0.52 -18.38
C GLU A 153 -2.37 -1.12 -16.98
N THR A 154 -1.29 -1.26 -16.19
CA THR A 154 -1.37 -1.73 -14.81
C THR A 154 -2.07 -0.71 -13.92
N MET A 155 -1.68 0.55 -14.01
CA MET A 155 -2.28 1.61 -13.20
C MET A 155 -3.78 1.79 -13.49
N ILE A 156 -4.18 1.74 -14.78
CA ILE A 156 -5.58 1.83 -15.19
C ILE A 156 -6.39 0.65 -14.64
N ARG A 157 -5.86 -0.56 -14.74
CA ARG A 157 -6.51 -1.76 -14.20
C ARG A 157 -6.66 -1.65 -12.67
N ASP A 158 -5.58 -1.35 -11.98
CA ASP A 158 -5.57 -1.28 -10.51
C ASP A 158 -6.50 -0.17 -9.99
N ALA A 159 -6.60 0.97 -10.69
CA ALA A 159 -7.56 2.02 -10.35
C ALA A 159 -9.01 1.54 -10.45
N LYS A 160 -9.35 0.80 -11.52
CA LYS A 160 -10.69 0.20 -11.67
C LYS A 160 -10.99 -0.85 -10.60
N GLU A 161 -10.00 -1.69 -10.28
CA GLU A 161 -10.13 -2.67 -9.19
C GLU A 161 -10.30 -1.97 -7.84
N SER A 162 -9.56 -0.88 -7.57
CA SER A 162 -9.72 -0.08 -6.35
C SER A 162 -11.15 0.45 -6.20
N ALA A 163 -11.74 0.97 -7.28
CA ALA A 163 -13.13 1.43 -7.25
C ALA A 163 -14.11 0.30 -6.88
N LEU A 164 -13.93 -0.89 -7.47
CA LEU A 164 -14.72 -2.08 -7.13
C LEU A 164 -14.50 -2.52 -5.67
N HIS A 165 -13.25 -2.53 -5.19
CA HIS A 165 -12.94 -2.91 -3.81
C HIS A 165 -13.55 -1.95 -2.79
N LEU A 166 -13.53 -0.65 -3.10
CA LEU A 166 -14.07 0.42 -2.25
C LEU A 166 -15.61 0.55 -2.37
N GLY A 167 -16.21 -0.06 -3.41
CA GLY A 167 -17.64 0.05 -3.66
C GLY A 167 -18.07 1.45 -4.07
N VAL A 168 -17.23 2.15 -4.85
CA VAL A 168 -17.53 3.47 -5.41
C VAL A 168 -17.67 3.38 -6.92
N ASP A 169 -18.53 4.23 -7.49
CA ASP A 169 -18.70 4.35 -8.93
C ASP A 169 -17.49 5.04 -9.57
N THR A 170 -17.14 4.65 -10.81
CA THR A 170 -16.01 5.21 -11.59
C THR A 170 -16.52 6.20 -12.63
#